data_6fbe4845695356429c52655b16fb868b
#
_entry.id   6fbe4845695356429c52655b16fb868b
#
_cell.length_a   1.000
_cell.length_b   1.000
_cell.length_c   1.000
_cell.angle_alpha   90.00
_cell.angle_beta   90.00
_cell.angle_gamma   90.00
#
_symmetry.space_group_name_H-M   'P 1'
#
loop_
_entity.id
_entity.type
_entity.pdbx_description
1 polymer ?
#
loop_
_entity_poly.entity_id
_entity_poly.type
_entity_poly.pdbx_seq_one_letter_code
_entity_poly.pdbx_strand_id
1 'polypeptide(L)'
;MHEWLIIGGGAHGTAIANKLLKATDTRLQDICMIDPHEAPIQRWIDRTAATGMQYLRSPGEHSLDVGSTALYKYAREKMGGKELFYSDFKRPALKLFNAHSAALIDEQHIAETLVSGTATSIKRISGGYAVDLDLMDGASTSKASIAARRVVIATGESHLDIPEWAQGATNVVHLFDKQKLECALAAMPQKIAVIGGGISAAQCATRLARQYPGSVSLIHKASFRIHKFDTDRCWVRGNCLEKLKAEADYSKREKIVDKARLYGSFPVDVRDALNTAIFNESVCCRQDAVVAARSSAGNGIELQLESGERHHFDLVILATGFTRGFANDVFISSAITDLGLPCTATNMPITDKYLRWSQDLFVSGRLAELTAGPFARNIFGAQACMDRIMRSLRPTRFKPRELQYYHYAKKRG
;
A
#
# COMPACT_ATOMS: atom_id res chain seq x y z
N MET A 1 -16.42 -12.55 -21.78
CA MET A 1 -16.69 -12.23 -20.36
C MET A 1 -15.76 -13.07 -19.53
N HIS A 2 -14.87 -12.45 -18.73
CA HIS A 2 -13.96 -13.14 -17.83
C HIS A 2 -14.70 -13.72 -16.61
N GLU A 3 -14.16 -14.76 -15.99
CA GLU A 3 -14.68 -15.25 -14.72
C GLU A 3 -14.32 -14.28 -13.57
N TRP A 4 -13.13 -13.66 -13.63
CA TRP A 4 -12.61 -12.72 -12.64
C TRP A 4 -12.06 -11.46 -13.29
N LEU A 5 -12.45 -10.31 -12.74
CA LEU A 5 -11.82 -9.03 -13.01
C LEU A 5 -11.25 -8.48 -11.71
N ILE A 6 -9.96 -8.17 -11.70
CA ILE A 6 -9.25 -7.61 -10.56
C ILE A 6 -8.90 -6.16 -10.90
N ILE A 7 -9.42 -5.20 -10.13
CA ILE A 7 -9.12 -3.77 -10.31
C ILE A 7 -8.02 -3.39 -9.32
N GLY A 8 -6.81 -3.20 -9.85
CA GLY A 8 -5.58 -2.95 -9.12
C GLY A 8 -4.59 -4.11 -9.21
N GLY A 9 -3.49 -3.93 -9.94
CA GLY A 9 -2.38 -4.87 -10.13
C GLY A 9 -1.28 -4.77 -9.07
N GLY A 10 -1.55 -4.11 -7.94
CA GLY A 10 -0.64 -4.02 -6.80
C GLY A 10 -0.49 -5.35 -6.05
N ALA A 11 0.15 -5.30 -4.87
CA ALA A 11 0.41 -6.50 -4.06
C ALA A 11 -0.85 -7.34 -3.76
N HIS A 12 -2.00 -6.69 -3.53
CA HIS A 12 -3.27 -7.39 -3.28
C HIS A 12 -3.81 -8.06 -4.53
N GLY A 13 -3.88 -7.35 -5.65
CA GLY A 13 -4.38 -7.92 -6.91
C GLY A 13 -3.52 -9.08 -7.39
N THR A 14 -2.20 -8.93 -7.35
CA THR A 14 -1.23 -9.97 -7.71
C THR A 14 -1.38 -11.22 -6.81
N ALA A 15 -1.52 -11.03 -5.48
CA ALA A 15 -1.73 -12.15 -4.57
C ALA A 15 -3.06 -12.87 -4.82
N ILE A 16 -4.12 -12.14 -5.19
CA ILE A 16 -5.44 -12.70 -5.52
C ILE A 16 -5.33 -13.50 -6.82
N ALA A 17 -4.74 -12.95 -7.88
CA ALA A 17 -4.53 -13.66 -9.14
C ALA A 17 -3.74 -14.96 -8.94
N ASN A 18 -2.60 -14.89 -8.22
CA ASN A 18 -1.80 -16.07 -7.87
C ASN A 18 -2.61 -17.14 -7.13
N LYS A 19 -3.42 -16.75 -6.16
CA LYS A 19 -4.24 -17.71 -5.39
C LYS A 19 -5.33 -18.33 -6.23
N LEU A 20 -5.98 -17.58 -7.11
CA LEU A 20 -6.96 -18.09 -8.04
C LEU A 20 -6.34 -19.18 -8.90
N LEU A 21 -5.15 -18.94 -9.47
CA LEU A 21 -4.44 -19.87 -10.33
C LEU A 21 -3.95 -21.13 -9.58
N LYS A 22 -3.38 -20.96 -8.36
CA LYS A 22 -2.79 -22.07 -7.61
C LYS A 22 -3.80 -22.90 -6.80
N ALA A 23 -4.93 -22.34 -6.38
CA ALA A 23 -5.81 -22.97 -5.39
C ALA A 23 -7.24 -23.22 -5.87
N THR A 24 -7.55 -22.88 -7.13
CA THR A 24 -8.85 -23.16 -7.75
C THR A 24 -8.66 -23.76 -9.15
N ASP A 25 -9.75 -24.05 -9.84
CA ASP A 25 -9.73 -24.49 -11.24
C ASP A 25 -9.71 -23.30 -12.23
N THR A 26 -9.43 -22.07 -11.75
CA THR A 26 -9.34 -20.85 -12.57
C THR A 26 -8.11 -20.91 -13.47
N ARG A 27 -8.30 -20.69 -14.77
CA ARG A 27 -7.22 -20.63 -15.76
C ARG A 27 -6.80 -19.18 -15.97
N LEU A 28 -5.61 -18.97 -16.55
CA LEU A 28 -5.07 -17.65 -16.83
C LEU A 28 -6.05 -16.80 -17.66
N GLN A 29 -6.62 -17.34 -18.71
CA GLN A 29 -7.59 -16.67 -19.57
C GLN A 29 -8.91 -16.27 -18.90
N ASP A 30 -9.21 -16.85 -17.75
CA ASP A 30 -10.42 -16.56 -16.97
C ASP A 30 -10.24 -15.32 -16.10
N ILE A 31 -9.00 -14.78 -16.00
CA ILE A 31 -8.64 -13.60 -15.20
C ILE A 31 -8.32 -12.43 -16.13
N CYS A 32 -8.83 -11.25 -15.77
CA CYS A 32 -8.35 -9.97 -16.28
C CYS A 32 -7.99 -9.07 -15.10
N MET A 33 -6.88 -8.35 -15.19
CA MET A 33 -6.44 -7.39 -14.20
C MET A 33 -6.33 -6.01 -14.83
N ILE A 34 -6.86 -4.97 -14.20
CA ILE A 34 -6.73 -3.57 -14.64
C ILE A 34 -5.83 -2.82 -13.66
N ASP A 35 -4.78 -2.17 -14.16
CA ASP A 35 -3.94 -1.25 -13.37
C ASP A 35 -3.39 -0.15 -14.28
N PRO A 36 -3.22 1.10 -13.80
CA PRO A 36 -2.63 2.16 -14.62
C PRO A 36 -1.14 1.94 -14.94
N HIS A 37 -0.49 0.99 -14.29
CA HIS A 37 0.92 0.65 -14.55
C HIS A 37 1.02 -0.52 -15.54
N GLU A 38 2.15 -0.59 -16.24
CA GLU A 38 2.40 -1.60 -17.28
C GLU A 38 2.81 -2.98 -16.73
N ALA A 39 3.09 -3.08 -15.42
CA ALA A 39 3.49 -4.33 -14.80
C ALA A 39 2.82 -4.52 -13.42
N PRO A 40 2.53 -5.79 -13.04
CA PRO A 40 2.08 -6.10 -11.68
C PRO A 40 3.07 -5.61 -10.64
N ILE A 41 2.57 -5.15 -9.48
CA ILE A 41 3.34 -4.57 -8.36
C ILE A 41 4.23 -3.36 -8.70
N GLN A 42 4.12 -2.75 -9.89
CA GLN A 42 4.97 -1.62 -10.28
C GLN A 42 4.89 -0.47 -9.26
N ARG A 43 3.70 -0.11 -8.80
CA ARG A 43 3.51 0.91 -7.76
C ARG A 43 4.25 0.57 -6.45
N TRP A 44 4.33 -0.70 -6.07
CA TRP A 44 5.12 -1.14 -4.93
C TRP A 44 6.61 -0.90 -5.15
N ILE A 45 7.12 -1.30 -6.31
CA ILE A 45 8.52 -1.11 -6.68
C ILE A 45 8.89 0.38 -6.63
N ASP A 46 8.10 1.24 -7.26
CA ASP A 46 8.34 2.68 -7.31
C ASP A 46 8.33 3.32 -5.92
N ARG A 47 7.33 3.00 -5.10
CA ARG A 47 7.20 3.57 -3.75
C ARG A 47 8.31 3.11 -2.81
N THR A 48 8.71 1.85 -2.88
CA THR A 48 9.79 1.33 -2.04
C THR A 48 11.16 1.85 -2.48
N ALA A 49 11.37 2.06 -3.77
CA ALA A 49 12.55 2.73 -4.31
C ALA A 49 12.61 4.21 -3.87
N ALA A 50 11.50 4.95 -3.97
CA ALA A 50 11.43 6.34 -3.55
C ALA A 50 11.76 6.52 -2.05
N THR A 51 11.33 5.61 -1.19
CA THR A 51 11.69 5.65 0.24
C THR A 51 13.12 5.18 0.51
N GLY A 52 13.69 4.30 -0.31
CA GLY A 52 14.96 3.62 -0.03
C GLY A 52 14.78 2.51 1.02
N MET A 53 13.62 1.85 1.04
CA MET A 53 13.34 0.73 1.94
C MET A 53 14.36 -0.38 1.77
N GLN A 54 14.91 -0.89 2.89
CA GLN A 54 15.84 -2.02 2.88
C GLN A 54 15.18 -3.33 3.34
N TYR A 55 14.35 -3.26 4.35
CA TYR A 55 13.63 -4.41 4.91
C TYR A 55 12.14 -4.10 5.03
N LEU A 56 11.31 -5.07 4.73
CA LEU A 56 9.87 -4.96 4.96
C LEU A 56 9.59 -4.81 6.46
N ARG A 57 8.48 -4.18 6.80
CA ARG A 57 7.98 -4.14 8.17
C ARG A 57 7.26 -5.44 8.56
N SER A 58 6.75 -6.18 7.58
CA SER A 58 6.10 -7.48 7.75
C SER A 58 7.11 -8.60 7.99
N PRO A 59 6.76 -9.63 8.78
CA PRO A 59 7.55 -10.86 8.93
C PRO A 59 7.68 -11.64 7.61
N GLY A 60 8.66 -12.56 7.54
CA GLY A 60 8.95 -13.37 6.35
C GLY A 60 7.90 -14.43 6.02
N GLU A 61 6.95 -14.69 6.93
CA GLU A 61 5.77 -15.51 6.63
C GLU A 61 4.79 -14.82 5.68
N HIS A 62 4.93 -13.52 5.46
CA HIS A 62 4.04 -12.72 4.62
C HIS A 62 4.66 -12.49 3.25
N SER A 63 4.10 -13.13 2.23
CA SER A 63 4.48 -12.98 0.83
C SER A 63 3.22 -12.88 -0.06
N LEU A 64 3.40 -12.69 -1.36
CA LEU A 64 2.29 -12.73 -2.33
C LEU A 64 1.92 -14.15 -2.73
N ASP A 65 2.72 -15.14 -2.30
CA ASP A 65 2.47 -16.54 -2.63
C ASP A 65 1.54 -17.21 -1.60
N VAL A 66 1.09 -18.39 -1.99
CA VAL A 66 0.30 -19.29 -1.17
C VAL A 66 1.25 -20.03 -0.22
N GLY A 67 1.07 -19.82 1.08
CA GLY A 67 1.88 -20.53 2.07
C GLY A 67 2.87 -19.66 2.82
N SER A 68 2.93 -19.79 4.16
CA SER A 68 3.77 -18.98 5.06
C SER A 68 5.26 -19.27 4.92
N THR A 69 5.63 -20.35 4.26
CA THR A 69 7.04 -20.77 4.10
C THR A 69 7.59 -20.46 2.71
N ALA A 70 6.77 -19.96 1.79
CA ALA A 70 7.16 -19.75 0.39
C ALA A 70 8.41 -18.85 0.25
N LEU A 71 8.42 -17.71 0.94
CA LEU A 71 9.52 -16.79 0.89
C LEU A 71 10.81 -17.36 1.52
N TYR A 72 10.70 -18.14 2.60
CA TYR A 72 11.85 -18.82 3.22
C TYR A 72 12.43 -19.90 2.31
N LYS A 73 11.56 -20.66 1.63
CA LYS A 73 11.97 -21.67 0.65
C LYS A 73 12.72 -21.02 -0.49
N TYR A 74 12.14 -19.97 -1.08
CA TYR A 74 12.78 -19.21 -2.16
C TYR A 74 14.13 -18.62 -1.75
N ALA A 75 14.23 -18.01 -0.56
CA ALA A 75 15.48 -17.46 -0.05
C ALA A 75 16.57 -18.52 0.05
N ARG A 76 16.24 -19.71 0.57
CA ARG A 76 17.18 -20.82 0.72
C ARG A 76 17.63 -21.39 -0.63
N GLU A 77 16.70 -21.57 -1.55
CA GLU A 77 16.97 -22.29 -2.82
C GLU A 77 17.55 -21.38 -3.91
N LYS A 78 17.24 -20.08 -3.88
CA LYS A 78 17.59 -19.16 -4.98
C LYS A 78 18.55 -18.04 -4.58
N MET A 79 18.67 -17.69 -3.29
CA MET A 79 19.39 -16.49 -2.89
C MET A 79 20.38 -16.67 -1.72
N GLY A 80 20.75 -17.90 -1.34
CA GLY A 80 21.79 -18.16 -0.35
C GLY A 80 21.42 -18.01 1.13
N GLY A 81 20.17 -17.66 1.45
CA GLY A 81 19.58 -17.95 2.77
C GLY A 81 19.58 -16.86 3.84
N LYS A 82 20.39 -16.97 4.92
CA LYS A 82 20.15 -16.30 6.20
C LYS A 82 20.28 -14.78 6.24
N GLU A 83 21.16 -14.18 5.46
CA GLU A 83 21.44 -12.73 5.44
C GLU A 83 20.31 -11.89 4.84
N LEU A 84 19.29 -12.55 4.28
CA LEU A 84 18.15 -11.91 3.66
C LEU A 84 17.02 -11.56 4.65
N PHE A 85 17.22 -11.85 5.93
CA PHE A 85 16.23 -11.61 6.97
C PHE A 85 16.82 -10.82 8.14
N TYR A 86 16.13 -9.78 8.55
CA TYR A 86 16.51 -8.93 9.67
C TYR A 86 15.75 -9.31 10.95
N SER A 87 16.48 -9.40 12.07
CA SER A 87 15.98 -9.58 13.44
C SER A 87 15.18 -10.87 13.72
N ASP A 88 14.73 -11.04 14.97
CA ASP A 88 13.98 -12.20 15.49
C ASP A 88 12.68 -12.50 14.74
N PHE A 89 12.06 -11.49 14.15
CA PHE A 89 10.82 -11.62 13.34
C PHE A 89 11.09 -11.93 11.88
N LYS A 90 12.35 -12.20 11.50
CA LYS A 90 12.71 -12.58 10.14
C LYS A 90 12.08 -11.66 9.09
N ARG A 91 12.18 -10.33 9.29
CA ARG A 91 11.71 -9.35 8.32
C ARG A 91 12.54 -9.47 7.04
N PRO A 92 11.93 -9.73 5.87
CA PRO A 92 12.68 -9.97 4.65
C PRO A 92 13.30 -8.68 4.13
N ALA A 93 14.50 -8.80 3.57
CA ALA A 93 15.08 -7.76 2.75
C ALA A 93 14.17 -7.45 1.55
N LEU A 94 14.07 -6.18 1.17
CA LEU A 94 13.25 -5.76 0.02
C LEU A 94 13.65 -6.50 -1.25
N LYS A 95 14.95 -6.67 -1.50
CA LYS A 95 15.47 -7.42 -2.64
C LYS A 95 14.96 -8.86 -2.71
N LEU A 96 14.83 -9.53 -1.56
CA LEU A 96 14.28 -10.88 -1.49
C LEU A 96 12.79 -10.89 -1.83
N PHE A 97 12.02 -9.99 -1.22
CA PHE A 97 10.58 -9.90 -1.47
C PHE A 97 10.28 -9.59 -2.94
N ASN A 98 11.01 -8.65 -3.53
CA ASN A 98 10.84 -8.26 -4.93
C ASN A 98 11.24 -9.41 -5.88
N ALA A 99 12.37 -10.08 -5.63
CA ALA A 99 12.80 -11.21 -6.45
C ALA A 99 11.82 -12.39 -6.40
N HIS A 100 11.31 -12.72 -5.20
CA HIS A 100 10.29 -13.76 -5.04
C HIS A 100 8.97 -13.37 -5.73
N SER A 101 8.55 -12.11 -5.62
CA SER A 101 7.33 -11.62 -6.27
C SER A 101 7.45 -11.64 -7.80
N ALA A 102 8.62 -11.24 -8.33
CA ALA A 102 8.89 -11.31 -9.77
C ALA A 102 8.88 -12.77 -10.28
N ALA A 103 9.56 -13.67 -9.58
CA ALA A 103 9.57 -15.10 -9.94
C ALA A 103 8.16 -15.71 -9.92
N LEU A 104 7.32 -15.32 -8.97
CA LEU A 104 5.94 -15.76 -8.87
C LEU A 104 5.07 -15.22 -10.01
N ILE A 105 5.24 -13.95 -10.38
CA ILE A 105 4.52 -13.33 -11.49
C ILE A 105 4.90 -14.02 -12.80
N ASP A 106 6.16 -14.32 -13.00
CA ASP A 106 6.68 -15.00 -14.17
C ASP A 106 6.20 -16.46 -14.23
N GLU A 107 6.37 -17.24 -13.17
CA GLU A 107 5.94 -18.65 -13.07
C GLU A 107 4.44 -18.86 -13.35
N GLN A 108 3.61 -17.90 -12.92
CA GLN A 108 2.17 -17.97 -13.07
C GLN A 108 1.65 -17.15 -14.26
N HIS A 109 2.54 -16.54 -15.05
CA HIS A 109 2.18 -15.71 -16.20
C HIS A 109 1.21 -14.57 -15.86
N ILE A 110 1.24 -14.05 -14.62
CA ILE A 110 0.26 -13.06 -14.13
C ILE A 110 0.30 -11.78 -14.95
N ALA A 111 1.47 -11.40 -15.47
CA ALA A 111 1.60 -10.22 -16.30
C ALA A 111 0.73 -10.26 -17.58
N GLU A 112 0.44 -11.45 -18.11
CA GLU A 112 -0.41 -11.62 -19.29
C GLU A 112 -1.89 -11.32 -19.03
N THR A 113 -2.31 -11.28 -17.75
CA THR A 113 -3.68 -10.90 -17.38
C THR A 113 -3.89 -9.40 -17.29
N LEU A 114 -2.81 -8.59 -17.37
CA LEU A 114 -2.83 -7.15 -17.11
C LEU A 114 -3.26 -6.36 -18.34
N VAL A 115 -4.22 -5.49 -18.12
CA VAL A 115 -4.63 -4.43 -19.05
C VAL A 115 -4.21 -3.09 -18.44
N SER A 116 -3.32 -2.36 -19.12
CA SER A 116 -2.88 -1.04 -18.69
C SER A 116 -4.00 -0.02 -18.90
N GLY A 117 -4.55 0.48 -17.79
CA GLY A 117 -5.66 1.41 -17.81
C GLY A 117 -6.20 1.75 -16.42
N THR A 118 -7.05 2.76 -16.38
CA THR A 118 -7.68 3.24 -15.16
C THR A 118 -9.17 2.96 -15.20
N ALA A 119 -9.69 2.14 -14.28
CA ALA A 119 -11.12 1.92 -14.15
C ALA A 119 -11.84 3.22 -13.76
N THR A 120 -12.91 3.56 -14.47
CA THR A 120 -13.66 4.82 -14.32
C THR A 120 -15.07 4.60 -13.80
N SER A 121 -15.74 3.51 -14.17
CA SER A 121 -17.07 3.17 -13.68
C SER A 121 -17.30 1.65 -13.64
N ILE A 122 -18.30 1.23 -12.91
CA ILE A 122 -18.75 -0.17 -12.84
C ILE A 122 -20.27 -0.23 -12.85
N LYS A 123 -20.82 -1.10 -13.68
CA LYS A 123 -22.27 -1.31 -13.77
C LYS A 123 -22.63 -2.79 -13.73
N ARG A 124 -23.81 -3.11 -13.21
CA ARG A 124 -24.33 -4.47 -13.23
C ARG A 124 -24.85 -4.81 -14.63
N ILE A 125 -24.52 -6.00 -15.10
CA ILE A 125 -25.04 -6.57 -16.35
C ILE A 125 -25.61 -7.97 -16.08
N SER A 126 -26.24 -8.59 -17.08
CA SER A 126 -26.68 -9.98 -16.98
C SER A 126 -25.49 -10.91 -16.75
N GLY A 127 -25.49 -11.62 -15.62
CA GLY A 127 -24.45 -12.59 -15.25
C GLY A 127 -23.18 -11.98 -14.62
N GLY A 128 -23.13 -10.68 -14.30
CA GLY A 128 -21.95 -10.09 -13.66
C GLY A 128 -21.88 -8.56 -13.71
N TYR A 129 -20.72 -8.06 -14.05
CA TYR A 129 -20.41 -6.63 -14.10
C TYR A 129 -19.69 -6.25 -15.38
N ALA A 130 -19.89 -5.03 -15.84
CA ALA A 130 -19.06 -4.36 -16.84
C ALA A 130 -18.32 -3.21 -16.16
N VAL A 131 -17.02 -3.10 -16.39
CA VAL A 131 -16.16 -2.03 -15.88
C VAL A 131 -15.66 -1.23 -17.07
N ASP A 132 -15.99 0.06 -17.07
CA ASP A 132 -15.48 0.99 -18.07
C ASP A 132 -14.12 1.52 -17.60
N LEU A 133 -13.19 1.69 -18.53
CA LEU A 133 -11.83 2.10 -18.24
C LEU A 133 -11.26 3.00 -19.33
N ASP A 134 -10.37 3.88 -18.93
CA ASP A 134 -9.49 4.62 -19.81
C ASP A 134 -8.20 3.82 -20.01
N LEU A 135 -7.99 3.32 -21.23
CA LEU A 135 -6.75 2.63 -21.62
C LEU A 135 -5.64 3.65 -21.82
N MET A 136 -4.46 3.30 -21.34
CA MET A 136 -3.24 4.08 -21.56
C MET A 136 -2.48 3.48 -22.74
N ASP A 137 -2.38 4.22 -23.84
CA ASP A 137 -1.61 3.84 -25.03
C ASP A 137 -0.64 4.98 -25.35
N GLY A 138 0.51 4.94 -24.69
CA GLY A 138 1.49 6.03 -24.74
C GLY A 138 0.89 7.36 -24.26
N ALA A 139 0.82 8.36 -25.16
CA ALA A 139 0.24 9.67 -24.88
C ALA A 139 -1.28 9.75 -25.21
N SER A 140 -1.87 8.71 -25.78
CA SER A 140 -3.29 8.67 -26.14
C SER A 140 -4.09 7.92 -25.07
N THR A 141 -5.36 8.33 -24.91
CA THR A 141 -6.31 7.66 -24.02
C THR A 141 -7.51 7.21 -24.88
N SER A 142 -7.83 5.93 -24.82
CA SER A 142 -9.02 5.37 -25.45
C SER A 142 -9.93 4.74 -24.40
N LYS A 143 -11.23 4.66 -24.67
CA LYS A 143 -12.19 4.06 -23.75
C LYS A 143 -12.44 2.60 -24.12
N ALA A 144 -12.51 1.76 -23.09
CA ALA A 144 -12.86 0.36 -23.22
C ALA A 144 -13.84 -0.07 -22.13
N SER A 145 -14.45 -1.23 -22.30
CA SER A 145 -15.31 -1.84 -21.29
C SER A 145 -15.01 -3.33 -21.19
N ILE A 146 -14.76 -3.82 -19.98
CA ILE A 146 -14.45 -5.23 -19.71
C ILE A 146 -15.56 -5.84 -18.86
N ALA A 147 -16.12 -6.95 -19.36
CA ALA A 147 -17.16 -7.69 -18.66
C ALA A 147 -16.58 -8.90 -17.91
N ALA A 148 -17.01 -9.08 -16.67
CA ALA A 148 -16.64 -10.22 -15.84
C ALA A 148 -17.79 -10.67 -14.94
N ARG A 149 -17.80 -11.96 -14.61
CA ARG A 149 -18.77 -12.53 -13.66
C ARG A 149 -18.52 -12.03 -12.25
N ARG A 150 -17.25 -11.99 -11.81
CA ARG A 150 -16.84 -11.55 -10.49
C ARG A 150 -15.84 -10.43 -10.58
N VAL A 151 -15.95 -9.48 -9.66
CA VAL A 151 -15.03 -8.35 -9.59
C VAL A 151 -14.41 -8.26 -8.19
N VAL A 152 -13.11 -8.01 -8.13
CA VAL A 152 -12.39 -7.69 -6.88
C VAL A 152 -11.79 -6.31 -7.01
N ILE A 153 -12.18 -5.37 -6.15
CA ILE A 153 -11.59 -4.04 -6.08
C ILE A 153 -10.42 -4.06 -5.10
N ALA A 154 -9.21 -3.87 -5.62
CA ALA A 154 -7.94 -3.93 -4.91
C ALA A 154 -7.06 -2.71 -5.19
N THR A 155 -7.66 -1.53 -5.43
CA THR A 155 -6.99 -0.29 -5.90
C THR A 155 -6.00 0.31 -4.89
N GLY A 156 -6.11 -0.04 -3.62
CA GLY A 156 -5.22 0.47 -2.56
C GLY A 156 -5.46 1.96 -2.27
N GLU A 157 -4.39 2.68 -1.86
CA GLU A 157 -4.41 4.11 -1.58
C GLU A 157 -3.85 4.87 -2.78
N SER A 158 -4.63 5.79 -3.35
CA SER A 158 -4.25 6.57 -4.54
C SER A 158 -4.11 8.06 -4.27
N HIS A 159 -4.88 8.61 -3.32
CA HIS A 159 -4.90 10.05 -3.06
C HIS A 159 -3.81 10.45 -2.07
N LEU A 160 -2.85 11.24 -2.55
CA LEU A 160 -1.74 11.78 -1.78
C LEU A 160 -2.25 12.86 -0.81
N ASP A 161 -1.72 12.87 0.41
CA ASP A 161 -2.03 13.91 1.39
C ASP A 161 -1.13 15.13 1.15
N ILE A 162 -1.68 16.14 0.47
CA ILE A 162 -1.03 17.42 0.18
C ILE A 162 -1.53 18.46 1.18
N PRO A 163 -0.72 18.90 2.15
CA PRO A 163 -1.10 19.93 3.09
C PRO A 163 -1.53 21.22 2.39
N GLU A 164 -2.45 21.96 3.01
CA GLU A 164 -3.02 23.18 2.44
C GLU A 164 -1.95 24.22 2.08
N TRP A 165 -0.93 24.40 2.96
CA TRP A 165 0.17 25.31 2.71
C TRP A 165 1.05 24.94 1.52
N ALA A 166 0.97 23.69 1.03
CA ALA A 166 1.75 23.16 -0.09
C ALA A 166 1.00 23.24 -1.43
N GLN A 167 -0.30 23.55 -1.41
CA GLN A 167 -1.12 23.59 -2.62
C GLN A 167 -0.68 24.74 -3.54
N GLY A 168 -0.40 24.40 -4.81
CA GLY A 168 0.04 25.36 -5.83
C GLY A 168 1.48 25.88 -5.65
N ALA A 169 2.23 25.43 -4.62
CA ALA A 169 3.61 25.82 -4.43
C ALA A 169 4.53 25.14 -5.45
N THR A 170 5.40 25.90 -6.10
CA THR A 170 6.47 25.38 -6.95
C THR A 170 7.56 24.74 -6.08
N ASN A 171 8.29 23.77 -6.61
CA ASN A 171 9.35 23.04 -5.92
C ASN A 171 8.88 22.24 -4.68
N VAL A 172 7.57 21.95 -4.59
CA VAL A 172 7.01 21.05 -3.61
C VAL A 172 6.49 19.83 -4.35
N VAL A 173 7.03 18.65 -4.02
CA VAL A 173 6.64 17.39 -4.65
C VAL A 173 6.27 16.37 -3.59
N HIS A 174 5.32 15.49 -3.89
CA HIS A 174 5.04 14.39 -2.97
C HIS A 174 5.99 13.22 -3.26
N LEU A 175 6.50 12.56 -2.22
CA LEU A 175 7.44 11.43 -2.30
C LEU A 175 6.97 10.31 -3.25
N PHE A 176 5.66 10.11 -3.36
CA PHE A 176 5.07 9.07 -4.19
C PHE A 176 4.52 9.57 -5.55
N ASP A 177 4.79 10.81 -5.90
CA ASP A 177 4.64 11.32 -7.27
C ASP A 177 5.98 11.10 -8.00
N LYS A 178 6.13 9.91 -8.58
CA LYS A 178 7.40 9.44 -9.16
C LYS A 178 7.97 10.42 -10.17
N GLN A 179 7.14 10.82 -11.14
CA GLN A 179 7.59 11.66 -12.26
C GLN A 179 8.08 13.04 -11.76
N LYS A 180 7.30 13.70 -10.89
CA LYS A 180 7.71 14.99 -10.34
C LYS A 180 8.92 14.88 -9.43
N LEU A 181 9.02 13.81 -8.63
CA LEU A 181 10.16 13.58 -7.75
C LEU A 181 11.45 13.36 -8.56
N GLU A 182 11.41 12.52 -9.60
CA GLU A 182 12.57 12.25 -10.46
C GLU A 182 13.02 13.52 -11.19
N CYS A 183 12.11 14.29 -11.79
CA CYS A 183 12.40 15.58 -12.41
C CYS A 183 13.02 16.58 -11.43
N ALA A 184 12.45 16.69 -10.22
CA ALA A 184 12.95 17.63 -9.21
C ALA A 184 14.34 17.24 -8.70
N LEU A 185 14.65 15.97 -8.51
CA LEU A 185 15.97 15.50 -8.10
C LEU A 185 17.00 15.61 -9.23
N ALA A 186 16.60 15.47 -10.49
CA ALA A 186 17.48 15.67 -11.65
C ALA A 186 18.02 17.11 -11.76
N ALA A 187 17.33 18.09 -11.17
CA ALA A 187 17.79 19.47 -11.07
C ALA A 187 18.92 19.67 -10.05
N MET A 188 19.40 18.63 -9.38
CA MET A 188 20.50 18.63 -8.42
C MET A 188 20.34 19.67 -7.29
N PRO A 189 19.23 19.65 -6.52
CA PRO A 189 18.96 20.60 -5.47
C PRO A 189 20.03 20.54 -4.36
N GLN A 190 20.45 21.71 -3.86
CA GLN A 190 21.48 21.81 -2.82
C GLN A 190 20.91 21.79 -1.40
N LYS A 191 19.65 22.19 -1.24
CA LYS A 191 18.94 22.19 0.04
C LYS A 191 17.58 21.53 -0.12
N ILE A 192 17.42 20.40 0.53
CA ILE A 192 16.21 19.55 0.42
C ILE A 192 15.52 19.46 1.78
N ALA A 193 14.23 19.80 1.84
CA ALA A 193 13.41 19.49 3.01
C ALA A 193 12.57 18.24 2.76
N VAL A 194 12.56 17.31 3.72
CA VAL A 194 11.62 16.18 3.78
C VAL A 194 10.62 16.45 4.90
N ILE A 195 9.33 16.52 4.57
CA ILE A 195 8.28 16.86 5.52
C ILE A 195 7.49 15.61 5.91
N GLY A 196 7.57 15.23 7.19
CA GLY A 196 6.83 14.07 7.72
C GLY A 196 7.54 13.39 8.88
N GLY A 197 6.78 12.70 9.74
CA GLY A 197 7.29 11.99 10.94
C GLY A 197 7.17 10.47 10.87
N GLY A 198 6.84 9.90 9.71
CA GLY A 198 6.64 8.46 9.54
C GLY A 198 7.82 7.73 8.94
N ILE A 199 7.65 6.40 8.73
CA ILE A 199 8.68 5.53 8.17
C ILE A 199 9.16 6.03 6.79
N SER A 200 8.25 6.50 5.93
CA SER A 200 8.59 6.99 4.60
C SER A 200 9.48 8.23 4.66
N ALA A 201 9.21 9.15 5.60
CA ALA A 201 10.02 10.35 5.80
C ALA A 201 11.43 10.01 6.30
N ALA A 202 11.52 9.17 7.34
CA ALA A 202 12.80 8.75 7.92
C ALA A 202 13.68 8.00 6.91
N GLN A 203 13.10 7.07 6.17
CA GLN A 203 13.81 6.33 5.12
C GLN A 203 14.23 7.22 3.95
N CYS A 204 13.33 8.10 3.48
CA CYS A 204 13.62 9.04 2.41
C CYS A 204 14.77 10.00 2.78
N ALA A 205 14.70 10.62 3.98
CA ALA A 205 15.76 11.49 4.45
C ALA A 205 17.11 10.78 4.53
N THR A 206 17.14 9.56 5.10
CA THR A 206 18.35 8.74 5.19
C THR A 206 18.89 8.34 3.82
N ARG A 207 18.01 8.01 2.85
CA ARG A 207 18.41 7.71 1.46
C ARG A 207 19.02 8.93 0.79
N LEU A 208 18.34 10.08 0.87
CA LEU A 208 18.80 11.31 0.25
C LEU A 208 20.11 11.81 0.85
N ALA A 209 20.30 11.66 2.16
CA ALA A 209 21.54 12.04 2.83
C ALA A 209 22.78 11.30 2.32
N ARG A 210 22.61 10.10 1.75
CA ARG A 210 23.73 9.38 1.08
C ARG A 210 24.09 9.98 -0.28
N GLN A 211 23.11 10.61 -0.95
CA GLN A 211 23.30 11.23 -2.27
C GLN A 211 23.67 12.71 -2.16
N TYR A 212 23.15 13.38 -1.12
CA TYR A 212 23.27 14.82 -0.85
C TYR A 212 23.70 15.05 0.61
N PRO A 213 24.93 14.67 1.01
CA PRO A 213 25.39 14.80 2.41
C PRO A 213 25.32 16.24 2.88
N GLY A 214 24.76 16.47 4.07
CA GLY A 214 24.61 17.83 4.68
C GLY A 214 23.54 18.73 4.05
N SER A 215 22.88 18.27 2.98
CA SER A 215 21.88 19.05 2.24
C SER A 215 20.44 18.74 2.65
N VAL A 216 20.20 17.73 3.50
CA VAL A 216 18.87 17.20 3.81
C VAL A 216 18.40 17.65 5.19
N SER A 217 17.24 18.28 5.24
CA SER A 217 16.52 18.60 6.48
C SER A 217 15.27 17.75 6.60
N LEU A 218 15.10 17.04 7.71
CA LEU A 218 13.87 16.34 8.07
C LEU A 218 13.06 17.17 9.06
N ILE A 219 11.87 17.63 8.64
CA ILE A 219 10.98 18.44 9.47
C ILE A 219 9.75 17.60 9.83
N HIS A 220 9.46 17.46 11.13
CA HIS A 220 8.35 16.62 11.62
C HIS A 220 7.64 17.28 12.80
N LYS A 221 6.30 17.30 12.75
CA LYS A 221 5.48 18.02 13.75
C LYS A 221 5.38 17.37 15.13
N ALA A 222 5.63 16.08 15.25
CA ALA A 222 5.48 15.33 16.49
C ALA A 222 6.65 14.40 16.73
N SER A 223 6.95 14.08 17.98
CA SER A 223 8.02 13.16 18.36
C SER A 223 7.88 11.79 17.66
N PHE A 224 9.01 11.22 17.29
CA PHE A 224 9.04 9.92 16.63
C PHE A 224 8.49 8.80 17.53
N ARG A 225 7.64 7.96 16.95
CA ARG A 225 7.09 6.80 17.62
C ARG A 225 7.75 5.53 17.11
N ILE A 226 8.40 4.80 18.03
CA ILE A 226 9.13 3.59 17.66
C ILE A 226 8.25 2.38 17.94
N HIS A 227 7.81 1.75 16.87
CA HIS A 227 7.01 0.53 16.91
C HIS A 227 7.44 -0.46 15.84
N LYS A 228 7.59 -1.71 16.21
CA LYS A 228 8.00 -2.80 15.33
C LYS A 228 7.02 -2.99 14.15
N PHE A 229 5.73 -3.00 14.45
CA PHE A 229 4.65 -3.14 13.48
C PHE A 229 3.81 -1.86 13.41
N ASP A 230 3.00 -1.73 12.38
CA ASP A 230 2.10 -0.60 12.15
C ASP A 230 0.76 -0.73 12.85
N THR A 231 0.49 -1.89 13.46
CA THR A 231 -0.66 -2.20 14.31
C THR A 231 -0.22 -3.12 15.44
N ASP A 232 -1.00 -3.17 16.52
CA ASP A 232 -0.78 -4.12 17.60
C ASP A 232 -1.03 -5.57 17.14
N ARG A 233 -0.26 -6.51 17.71
CA ARG A 233 -0.37 -7.95 17.39
C ARG A 233 -1.73 -8.55 17.76
N CYS A 234 -2.48 -7.93 18.68
CA CYS A 234 -3.83 -8.38 19.05
C CYS A 234 -4.79 -8.46 17.85
N TRP A 235 -4.53 -7.71 16.78
CA TRP A 235 -5.32 -7.74 15.55
C TRP A 235 -5.10 -9.00 14.72
N VAL A 236 -3.97 -9.67 14.87
CA VAL A 236 -3.64 -10.91 14.14
C VAL A 236 -3.86 -12.15 15.02
N ARG A 237 -3.44 -12.09 16.30
CA ARG A 237 -3.39 -13.25 17.20
C ARG A 237 -4.16 -13.04 18.53
N GLY A 238 -4.93 -11.98 18.64
CA GLY A 238 -5.69 -11.63 19.85
C GLY A 238 -7.17 -11.42 19.57
N ASN A 239 -7.85 -10.78 20.52
CA ASN A 239 -9.29 -10.55 20.49
C ASN A 239 -9.71 -9.21 19.88
N CYS A 240 -8.76 -8.40 19.37
CA CYS A 240 -9.09 -7.08 18.83
C CYS A 240 -10.01 -7.18 17.60
N LEU A 241 -9.80 -8.16 16.74
CA LEU A 241 -10.66 -8.40 15.59
C LEU A 241 -12.08 -8.84 16.01
N GLU A 242 -12.21 -9.64 17.08
CA GLU A 242 -13.52 -10.05 17.59
C GLU A 242 -14.27 -8.86 18.19
N LYS A 243 -13.58 -7.96 18.90
CA LYS A 243 -14.17 -6.71 19.39
C LYS A 243 -14.65 -5.81 18.23
N LEU A 244 -13.87 -5.72 17.14
CA LEU A 244 -14.30 -4.99 15.96
C LEU A 244 -15.55 -5.60 15.33
N LYS A 245 -15.63 -6.92 15.22
CA LYS A 245 -16.80 -7.62 14.68
C LYS A 245 -18.04 -7.46 15.54
N ALA A 246 -17.87 -7.36 16.85
CA ALA A 246 -18.98 -7.16 17.81
C ALA A 246 -19.56 -5.73 17.76
N GLU A 247 -18.81 -4.75 17.27
CA GLU A 247 -19.32 -3.39 17.08
C GLU A 247 -20.27 -3.35 15.87
N ALA A 248 -21.52 -3.00 16.09
CA ALA A 248 -22.53 -2.93 15.03
C ALA A 248 -22.47 -1.63 14.21
N ASP A 249 -22.01 -0.54 14.84
CA ASP A 249 -21.91 0.78 14.23
C ASP A 249 -20.60 0.89 13.40
N TYR A 250 -20.75 1.00 12.10
CA TYR A 250 -19.60 1.11 11.18
C TYR A 250 -18.81 2.42 11.32
N SER A 251 -19.45 3.51 11.76
CA SER A 251 -18.72 4.76 12.08
C SER A 251 -17.82 4.58 13.30
N LYS A 252 -18.24 3.77 14.27
CA LYS A 252 -17.40 3.38 15.41
C LYS A 252 -16.31 2.41 14.99
N ARG A 253 -16.61 1.43 14.10
CA ARG A 253 -15.56 0.54 13.52
C ARG A 253 -14.47 1.35 12.85
N GLU A 254 -14.82 2.36 12.06
CA GLU A 254 -13.86 3.23 11.40
C GLU A 254 -12.94 3.93 12.40
N LYS A 255 -13.49 4.49 13.48
CA LYS A 255 -12.71 5.09 14.57
C LYS A 255 -11.82 4.07 15.28
N ILE A 256 -12.31 2.83 15.50
CA ILE A 256 -11.51 1.74 16.10
C ILE A 256 -10.33 1.37 15.21
N VAL A 257 -10.57 1.22 13.91
CA VAL A 257 -9.52 0.89 12.92
C VAL A 257 -8.50 2.02 12.83
N ASP A 258 -8.95 3.28 12.76
CA ASP A 258 -8.06 4.44 12.71
C ASP A 258 -7.18 4.54 13.97
N LYS A 259 -7.76 4.39 15.14
CA LYS A 259 -7.04 4.41 16.43
C LYS A 259 -6.05 3.26 16.58
N ALA A 260 -6.35 2.10 15.98
CA ALA A 260 -5.49 0.92 16.03
C ALA A 260 -4.22 1.07 15.19
N ARG A 261 -4.20 2.01 14.27
CA ARG A 261 -3.05 2.27 13.42
C ARG A 261 -2.03 3.16 14.12
N LEU A 262 -0.80 2.71 14.10
CA LEU A 262 0.33 3.43 14.70
C LEU A 262 0.93 4.39 13.66
N TYR A 263 0.12 5.35 13.20
CA TYR A 263 0.55 6.35 12.23
C TYR A 263 1.81 7.10 12.68
N GLY A 264 2.69 7.43 11.75
CA GLY A 264 3.94 8.13 12.04
C GLY A 264 4.93 7.31 12.85
N SER A 265 4.78 5.98 12.91
CA SER A 265 5.72 5.11 13.61
C SER A 265 6.62 4.36 12.65
N PHE A 266 7.82 3.98 13.14
CA PHE A 266 8.77 3.16 12.41
C PHE A 266 9.58 2.24 13.34
N PRO A 267 10.19 1.16 12.82
CA PRO A 267 10.94 0.22 13.63
C PRO A 267 12.34 0.74 14.02
N VAL A 268 12.96 0.05 14.96
CA VAL A 268 14.25 0.43 15.57
C VAL A 268 15.37 0.58 14.53
N ASP A 269 15.45 -0.30 13.54
CA ASP A 269 16.47 -0.23 12.47
C ASP A 269 16.39 1.08 11.66
N VAL A 270 15.17 1.56 11.39
CA VAL A 270 14.96 2.85 10.70
C VAL A 270 15.34 4.02 11.61
N ARG A 271 15.01 3.93 12.92
CA ARG A 271 15.46 4.91 13.92
C ARG A 271 16.98 4.98 13.97
N ASP A 272 17.64 3.84 14.06
CA ASP A 272 19.09 3.78 14.22
C ASP A 272 19.82 4.31 12.98
N ALA A 273 19.31 3.99 11.78
CA ALA A 273 19.82 4.55 10.53
C ALA A 273 19.64 6.08 10.46
N LEU A 274 18.47 6.59 10.90
CA LEU A 274 18.21 8.02 10.96
C LEU A 274 19.11 8.71 12.00
N ASN A 275 19.22 8.14 13.21
CA ASN A 275 20.10 8.69 14.26
C ASN A 275 21.57 8.75 13.82
N THR A 276 22.05 7.71 13.11
CA THR A 276 23.40 7.72 12.51
C THR A 276 23.55 8.85 11.51
N ALA A 277 22.56 9.09 10.65
CA ALA A 277 22.61 10.18 9.68
C ALA A 277 22.57 11.57 10.35
N ILE A 278 21.82 11.72 11.46
CA ILE A 278 21.79 12.94 12.26
C ILE A 278 23.14 13.16 12.98
N PHE A 279 23.68 12.11 13.62
CA PHE A 279 24.95 12.18 14.32
C PHE A 279 26.12 12.55 13.40
N ASN A 280 26.11 12.06 12.16
CA ASN A 280 27.12 12.39 11.14
C ASN A 280 26.80 13.70 10.40
N GLU A 281 25.87 14.52 10.89
CA GLU A 281 25.44 15.79 10.28
C GLU A 281 24.98 15.68 8.81
N SER A 282 24.68 14.46 8.36
CA SER A 282 24.18 14.22 6.99
C SER A 282 22.68 14.54 6.85
N VAL A 283 21.96 14.61 7.98
CA VAL A 283 20.55 15.03 8.08
C VAL A 283 20.41 16.02 9.21
N CYS A 284 19.91 17.22 8.91
CA CYS A 284 19.41 18.15 9.93
C CYS A 284 17.99 17.76 10.32
N CYS A 285 17.75 17.38 11.58
CA CYS A 285 16.43 16.95 12.05
C CYS A 285 15.80 18.02 12.93
N ARG A 286 14.57 18.41 12.62
CA ARG A 286 13.86 19.48 13.32
C ARG A 286 12.44 19.04 13.67
N GLN A 287 12.10 19.11 14.96
CA GLN A 287 10.75 18.89 15.41
C GLN A 287 9.98 20.20 15.43
N ASP A 288 9.24 20.48 14.36
CA ASP A 288 8.39 21.65 14.20
C ASP A 288 7.34 21.40 13.11
N ALA A 289 6.29 22.21 13.05
CA ALA A 289 5.27 22.13 12.01
C ALA A 289 5.48 23.23 10.96
N VAL A 290 5.33 22.85 9.69
CA VAL A 290 5.27 23.84 8.60
C VAL A 290 3.87 24.41 8.56
N VAL A 291 3.76 25.73 8.64
CA VAL A 291 2.47 26.46 8.63
C VAL A 291 2.23 27.25 7.35
N ALA A 292 3.29 27.64 6.65
CA ALA A 292 3.18 28.33 5.36
C ALA A 292 4.39 28.04 4.47
N ALA A 293 4.19 28.20 3.16
CA ALA A 293 5.24 28.17 2.16
C ALA A 293 5.09 29.34 1.20
N ARG A 294 6.20 29.93 0.78
CA ARG A 294 6.24 31.04 -0.19
C ARG A 294 7.34 30.81 -1.20
N SER A 295 7.06 31.09 -2.47
CA SER A 295 8.09 31.09 -3.49
C SER A 295 9.14 32.14 -3.15
N SER A 296 10.42 31.79 -3.27
CA SER A 296 11.57 32.66 -3.00
C SER A 296 12.23 33.06 -4.32
N ALA A 297 12.96 34.17 -4.29
CA ALA A 297 13.79 34.59 -5.43
C ALA A 297 14.78 33.48 -5.80
N GLY A 298 15.01 33.26 -7.11
CA GLY A 298 15.94 32.24 -7.59
C GLY A 298 15.40 30.79 -7.63
N ASN A 299 14.10 30.62 -7.84
CA ASN A 299 13.42 29.30 -7.91
C ASN A 299 13.44 28.45 -6.63
N GLY A 300 13.69 29.05 -5.46
CA GLY A 300 13.61 28.37 -4.17
C GLY A 300 12.24 28.50 -3.51
N ILE A 301 12.09 27.88 -2.35
CA ILE A 301 10.91 27.94 -1.50
C ILE A 301 11.29 28.26 -0.05
N GLU A 302 10.62 29.23 0.55
CA GLU A 302 10.73 29.56 1.97
C GLU A 302 9.61 28.84 2.73
N LEU A 303 9.97 28.04 3.72
CA LEU A 303 9.04 27.44 4.67
C LEU A 303 9.01 28.27 5.96
N GLN A 304 7.82 28.62 6.42
CA GLN A 304 7.59 29.17 7.74
C GLN A 304 7.15 28.06 8.69
N LEU A 305 7.84 27.98 9.83
CA LEU A 305 7.56 27.02 10.88
C LEU A 305 6.63 27.62 11.94
N GLU A 306 5.96 26.76 12.73
CA GLU A 306 5.09 27.16 13.83
C GLU A 306 5.84 27.95 14.90
N SER A 307 7.13 27.66 15.14
CA SER A 307 8.03 28.43 15.99
C SER A 307 8.28 29.89 15.53
N GLY A 308 7.89 30.21 14.29
CA GLY A 308 8.19 31.48 13.64
C GLY A 308 9.49 31.50 12.82
N GLU A 309 10.31 30.45 12.91
CA GLU A 309 11.51 30.34 12.09
C GLU A 309 11.16 30.22 10.60
N ARG A 310 12.07 30.68 9.74
CA ARG A 310 11.96 30.60 8.29
C ARG A 310 13.20 29.96 7.71
N HIS A 311 12.99 29.01 6.80
CA HIS A 311 14.07 28.28 6.16
C HIS A 311 13.86 28.21 4.65
N HIS A 312 14.96 28.39 3.90
CA HIS A 312 14.94 28.32 2.43
C HIS A 312 15.45 26.98 1.95
N PHE A 313 14.74 26.42 0.96
CA PHE A 313 15.05 25.15 0.31
C PHE A 313 14.92 25.29 -1.21
N ASP A 314 15.66 24.45 -1.95
CA ASP A 314 15.52 24.32 -3.39
C ASP A 314 14.38 23.35 -3.72
N LEU A 315 14.18 22.34 -2.85
CA LEU A 315 13.19 21.29 -3.02
C LEU A 315 12.55 20.91 -1.69
N VAL A 316 11.23 20.79 -1.67
CA VAL A 316 10.46 20.24 -0.55
C VAL A 316 9.80 18.94 -0.98
N ILE A 317 10.06 17.86 -0.25
CA ILE A 317 9.49 16.55 -0.48
C ILE A 317 8.48 16.22 0.62
N LEU A 318 7.21 16.08 0.24
CA LEU A 318 6.13 15.71 1.15
C LEU A 318 6.13 14.21 1.37
N ALA A 319 6.45 13.75 2.57
CA ALA A 319 6.29 12.38 3.03
C ALA A 319 5.10 12.26 4.01
N THR A 320 4.02 12.93 3.68
CA THR A 320 2.79 13.12 4.47
C THR A 320 1.82 11.94 4.37
N GLY A 321 2.03 11.06 3.38
CA GLY A 321 1.24 9.85 3.21
C GLY A 321 0.01 10.05 2.32
N PHE A 322 -1.14 9.52 2.77
CA PHE A 322 -2.37 9.46 1.98
C PHE A 322 -3.56 10.01 2.75
N THR A 323 -4.51 10.58 2.02
CA THR A 323 -5.77 11.07 2.59
C THR A 323 -6.58 9.93 3.22
N ARG A 324 -7.45 10.27 4.18
CA ARG A 324 -8.32 9.29 4.83
C ARG A 324 -9.59 9.05 4.01
N GLY A 325 -10.12 7.82 4.06
CA GLY A 325 -11.34 7.44 3.34
C GLY A 325 -11.16 7.37 1.83
N PHE A 326 -12.26 7.28 1.12
CA PHE A 326 -12.36 7.21 -0.34
C PHE A 326 -13.33 8.22 -0.93
N ALA A 327 -13.69 9.27 -0.18
CA ALA A 327 -14.64 10.29 -0.63
C ALA A 327 -14.18 11.01 -1.91
N ASN A 328 -12.88 11.14 -2.10
CA ASN A 328 -12.28 11.78 -3.27
C ASN A 328 -11.91 10.77 -4.39
N ASP A 329 -12.17 9.47 -4.18
CA ASP A 329 -11.90 8.46 -5.20
C ASP A 329 -13.08 8.38 -6.17
N VAL A 330 -12.86 8.80 -7.41
CA VAL A 330 -13.91 8.92 -8.42
C VAL A 330 -14.53 7.57 -8.75
N PHE A 331 -13.70 6.52 -8.90
CA PHE A 331 -14.19 5.18 -9.21
C PHE A 331 -15.01 4.59 -8.05
N ILE A 332 -14.54 4.71 -6.81
CA ILE A 332 -15.26 4.22 -5.64
C ILE A 332 -16.57 4.98 -5.44
N SER A 333 -16.56 6.30 -5.61
CA SER A 333 -17.76 7.14 -5.49
C SER A 333 -18.79 6.81 -6.57
N SER A 334 -18.38 6.61 -7.82
CA SER A 334 -19.24 6.13 -8.91
C SER A 334 -19.82 4.75 -8.59
N ALA A 335 -18.98 3.79 -8.16
CA ALA A 335 -19.44 2.45 -7.81
C ALA A 335 -20.51 2.46 -6.71
N ILE A 336 -20.33 3.29 -5.68
CA ILE A 336 -21.30 3.46 -4.59
C ILE A 336 -22.64 3.97 -5.16
N THR A 337 -22.59 5.01 -5.98
CA THR A 337 -23.79 5.67 -6.53
C THR A 337 -24.52 4.75 -7.52
N ASP A 338 -23.79 4.19 -8.49
CA ASP A 338 -24.35 3.44 -9.61
C ASP A 338 -24.91 2.08 -9.22
N LEU A 339 -24.30 1.46 -8.18
CA LEU A 339 -24.73 0.14 -7.69
C LEU A 339 -25.49 0.19 -6.36
N GLY A 340 -25.67 1.36 -5.76
CA GLY A 340 -26.32 1.51 -4.45
C GLY A 340 -25.58 0.79 -3.33
N LEU A 341 -24.24 0.87 -3.29
CA LEU A 341 -23.42 0.09 -2.36
C LEU A 341 -23.43 0.68 -0.96
N PRO A 342 -23.55 -0.15 0.11
CA PRO A 342 -23.50 0.34 1.47
C PRO A 342 -22.11 0.81 1.87
N CYS A 343 -21.99 2.02 2.42
CA CYS A 343 -20.73 2.62 2.82
C CYS A 343 -20.88 3.53 4.04
N THR A 344 -19.75 3.93 4.65
CA THR A 344 -19.69 4.99 5.67
C THR A 344 -19.68 6.37 5.01
N ALA A 345 -19.75 7.43 5.83
CA ALA A 345 -19.65 8.82 5.34
C ALA A 345 -18.33 9.16 4.62
N THR A 346 -17.29 8.36 4.83
CA THR A 346 -15.96 8.50 4.16
C THR A 346 -15.79 7.53 2.98
N ASN A 347 -16.91 6.97 2.47
CA ASN A 347 -16.95 5.98 1.39
C ASN A 347 -16.21 4.67 1.70
N MET A 348 -16.04 4.31 2.98
CA MET A 348 -15.50 3.00 3.34
C MET A 348 -16.57 1.92 3.16
N PRO A 349 -16.25 0.81 2.46
CA PRO A 349 -17.22 -0.25 2.18
C PRO A 349 -17.78 -0.94 3.44
N ILE A 350 -19.07 -1.17 3.48
CA ILE A 350 -19.75 -2.03 4.44
C ILE A 350 -19.96 -3.39 3.77
N THR A 351 -19.19 -4.39 4.18
CA THR A 351 -19.14 -5.71 3.52
C THR A 351 -19.58 -6.83 4.46
N ASP A 352 -19.93 -7.97 3.87
CA ASP A 352 -20.11 -9.21 4.64
C ASP A 352 -18.76 -9.77 5.15
N LYS A 353 -18.83 -10.86 5.92
CA LYS A 353 -17.62 -11.52 6.48
C LYS A 353 -16.66 -12.07 5.44
N TYR A 354 -17.09 -12.23 4.20
CA TYR A 354 -16.33 -12.70 3.06
C TYR A 354 -15.77 -11.56 2.21
N LEU A 355 -15.90 -10.31 2.66
CA LEU A 355 -15.52 -9.08 1.96
C LEU A 355 -16.33 -8.83 0.68
N ARG A 356 -17.55 -9.36 0.64
CA ARG A 356 -18.48 -9.15 -0.44
C ARG A 356 -19.21 -7.81 -0.19
N TRP A 357 -19.04 -6.87 -1.11
CA TRP A 357 -19.69 -5.55 -1.07
C TRP A 357 -21.06 -5.59 -1.74
N SER A 358 -21.19 -6.44 -2.77
CA SER A 358 -22.43 -6.84 -3.42
C SER A 358 -22.28 -8.27 -3.95
N GLN A 359 -23.33 -8.84 -4.55
CA GLN A 359 -23.24 -10.16 -5.16
C GLN A 359 -22.11 -10.22 -6.17
N ASP A 360 -21.15 -11.14 -5.99
CA ASP A 360 -19.97 -11.34 -6.84
C ASP A 360 -19.05 -10.10 -7.00
N LEU A 361 -19.22 -9.06 -6.16
CA LEU A 361 -18.35 -7.91 -6.04
C LEU A 361 -17.66 -7.91 -4.68
N PHE A 362 -16.34 -7.98 -4.69
CA PHE A 362 -15.50 -8.10 -3.52
C PHE A 362 -14.55 -6.91 -3.39
N VAL A 363 -14.05 -6.70 -2.17
CA VAL A 363 -13.01 -5.69 -1.89
C VAL A 363 -11.82 -6.32 -1.20
N SER A 364 -10.64 -5.70 -1.37
CA SER A 364 -9.41 -6.10 -0.71
C SER A 364 -8.60 -4.88 -0.30
N GLY A 365 -7.59 -5.09 0.54
CA GLY A 365 -6.74 -4.00 0.99
C GLY A 365 -7.45 -3.06 1.96
N ARG A 366 -7.21 -1.77 1.80
CA ARG A 366 -7.81 -0.73 2.65
C ARG A 366 -9.34 -0.76 2.64
N LEU A 367 -9.94 -1.05 1.51
CA LEU A 367 -11.40 -1.16 1.38
C LEU A 367 -12.01 -2.25 2.27
N ALA A 368 -11.21 -3.22 2.74
CA ALA A 368 -11.65 -4.31 3.60
C ALA A 368 -11.45 -4.06 5.10
N GLU A 369 -10.89 -2.92 5.52
CA GLU A 369 -10.46 -2.70 6.91
C GLU A 369 -11.59 -2.75 7.94
N LEU A 370 -12.79 -2.29 7.60
CA LEU A 370 -13.93 -2.30 8.54
C LEU A 370 -14.41 -3.72 8.88
N THR A 371 -14.05 -4.71 8.06
CA THR A 371 -14.43 -6.11 8.26
C THR A 371 -13.24 -6.99 8.60
N ALA A 372 -12.09 -6.75 7.98
CA ALA A 372 -10.88 -7.56 8.18
C ALA A 372 -9.94 -7.02 9.26
N GLY A 373 -10.10 -5.75 9.66
CA GLY A 373 -9.24 -5.07 10.63
C GLY A 373 -8.11 -4.25 9.98
N PRO A 374 -7.35 -3.48 10.78
CA PRO A 374 -6.38 -2.49 10.30
C PRO A 374 -5.20 -3.09 9.51
N PHE A 375 -4.91 -4.38 9.65
CA PHE A 375 -3.88 -5.06 8.88
C PHE A 375 -4.32 -5.39 7.43
N ALA A 376 -5.61 -5.21 7.10
CA ALA A 376 -6.15 -5.58 5.79
C ALA A 376 -5.38 -4.97 4.61
N ARG A 377 -4.79 -3.79 4.77
CA ARG A 377 -3.99 -3.11 3.72
C ARG A 377 -2.55 -3.63 3.57
N ASN A 378 -2.07 -4.46 4.50
CA ASN A 378 -0.69 -4.95 4.52
C ASN A 378 -0.53 -6.21 3.66
N ILE A 379 0.71 -6.69 3.48
CA ILE A 379 0.98 -7.96 2.77
C ILE A 379 0.26 -9.14 3.45
N PHE A 380 0.24 -9.20 4.79
CA PHE A 380 -0.58 -10.17 5.52
C PHE A 380 -2.07 -10.03 5.19
N GLY A 381 -2.56 -8.79 5.05
CA GLY A 381 -3.95 -8.52 4.68
C GLY A 381 -4.30 -9.05 3.30
N ALA A 382 -3.37 -9.04 2.34
CA ALA A 382 -3.60 -9.62 1.02
C ALA A 382 -3.95 -11.11 1.12
N GLN A 383 -3.17 -11.88 1.90
CA GLN A 383 -3.45 -13.31 2.15
C GLN A 383 -4.78 -13.51 2.89
N ALA A 384 -5.02 -12.74 3.95
CA ALA A 384 -6.23 -12.86 4.77
C ALA A 384 -7.52 -12.47 4.01
N CYS A 385 -7.47 -11.43 3.19
CA CYS A 385 -8.60 -11.02 2.34
C CYS A 385 -8.92 -12.09 1.30
N MET A 386 -7.91 -12.59 0.63
CA MET A 386 -8.04 -13.62 -0.36
C MET A 386 -8.63 -14.91 0.21
N ASP A 387 -8.19 -15.37 1.39
CA ASP A 387 -8.76 -16.53 2.07
C ASP A 387 -10.25 -16.36 2.39
N ARG A 388 -10.68 -15.14 2.73
CA ARG A 388 -12.10 -14.83 2.96
C ARG A 388 -12.90 -14.88 1.67
N ILE A 389 -12.39 -14.30 0.59
CA ILE A 389 -13.02 -14.32 -0.73
C ILE A 389 -13.17 -15.78 -1.20
N MET A 390 -12.11 -16.58 -1.12
CA MET A 390 -12.15 -17.98 -1.52
C MET A 390 -13.17 -18.82 -0.74
N ARG A 391 -13.36 -18.54 0.57
CA ARG A 391 -14.38 -19.23 1.37
C ARG A 391 -15.80 -18.90 0.94
N SER A 392 -16.04 -17.78 0.28
CA SER A 392 -17.36 -17.40 -0.23
C SER A 392 -17.77 -18.20 -1.48
N LEU A 393 -16.81 -18.80 -2.17
CA LEU A 393 -17.02 -19.53 -3.42
C LEU A 393 -17.47 -20.98 -3.22
N ARG A 394 -17.65 -21.45 -1.95
CA ARG A 394 -18.10 -22.81 -1.66
C ARG A 394 -19.60 -23.00 -1.95
N PRO A 395 -20.02 -24.19 -2.55
CA PRO A 395 -19.81 -25.51 -1.91
C PRO A 395 -18.92 -26.50 -2.66
N THR A 396 -18.22 -26.19 -3.72
CA THR A 396 -17.49 -27.21 -4.49
C THR A 396 -15.98 -27.01 -4.49
N ARG A 397 -15.26 -27.94 -3.84
CA ARG A 397 -13.82 -28.23 -4.00
C ARG A 397 -12.80 -27.29 -3.39
N PHE A 398 -12.77 -27.22 -2.07
CA PHE A 398 -11.55 -26.84 -1.35
C PHE A 398 -10.79 -28.10 -0.93
N LYS A 399 -9.54 -28.26 -1.36
CA LYS A 399 -8.66 -29.32 -0.84
C LYS A 399 -8.27 -28.97 0.61
N PRO A 400 -8.49 -29.86 1.61
CA PRO A 400 -8.30 -29.53 3.04
C PRO A 400 -6.87 -29.26 3.48
N ARG A 401 -5.86 -29.41 2.62
CA ARG A 401 -4.43 -29.36 2.99
C ARG A 401 -3.88 -28.00 3.41
N GLU A 402 -4.58 -26.90 3.17
CA GLU A 402 -4.01 -25.54 3.40
C GLU A 402 -4.57 -24.81 4.61
N LEU A 403 -5.41 -25.44 5.42
CA LEU A 403 -5.92 -24.88 6.69
C LEU A 403 -4.93 -24.94 7.86
N GLN A 404 -3.70 -25.38 7.66
CA GLN A 404 -2.67 -25.47 8.71
C GLN A 404 -2.17 -24.10 9.23
N TYR A 405 -2.53 -23.01 8.60
CA TYR A 405 -2.11 -21.66 9.04
C TYR A 405 -2.56 -21.25 10.44
N TYR A 406 -3.68 -21.78 10.92
CA TYR A 406 -4.21 -21.40 12.23
C TYR A 406 -3.68 -22.25 13.41
N HIS A 407 -3.08 -23.41 13.16
CA HIS A 407 -2.67 -24.34 14.24
C HIS A 407 -1.20 -24.23 14.68
N TYR A 408 -0.30 -23.67 13.86
CA TYR A 408 1.11 -23.57 14.22
C TYR A 408 1.40 -22.54 15.33
N ALA A 409 0.46 -21.63 15.58
CA ALA A 409 0.58 -20.60 16.61
C ALA A 409 0.32 -21.09 18.05
N LYS A 410 -0.25 -22.29 18.24
CA LYS A 410 -0.58 -22.84 19.59
C LYS A 410 0.55 -23.66 20.23
N LYS A 411 1.62 -23.99 19.53
CA LYS A 411 2.66 -24.93 20.04
C LYS A 411 3.98 -24.28 20.47
N ARG A 412 4.09 -22.96 20.50
CA ARG A 412 5.26 -22.27 21.11
C ARG A 412 4.73 -21.12 21.98
N GLY A 413 4.14 -21.48 23.12
CA GLY A 413 3.96 -20.66 24.30
C GLY A 413 5.21 -20.66 25.12
#